data_b6ba4a49c827f562e1cbb1cfed5ef79b
#
_entry.id   b6ba4a49c827f562e1cbb1cfed5ef79b
#
_cell.length_a   1.000
_cell.length_b   1.000
_cell.length_c   1.000
_cell.angle_alpha   90.00
_cell.angle_beta   90.00
_cell.angle_gamma   90.00
#
_symmetry.space_group_name_H-M   'P 1'
#
loop_
_entity.id
_entity.type
_entity.pdbx_description
1 polymer ?
#
loop_
_entity_poly.entity_id
_entity_poly.type
_entity_poly.pdbx_seq_one_letter_code
_entity_poly.pdbx_strand_id
1 'polypeptide(L)'
;MNKLTTLLLLSAFSSSLSAQPKLERVGSAAHIMANNRPMLMIGGEMGNSSASTLDDVSRHFTHLERLGLNTVLAPVSWELIEPEEGRFDMTTLDHLLNEARRHNMKLVLLWFGAWKNSMSCYAPEWFKRDTKRFPRAMTHEGKPVEEASSLSDNVLEADKKAFCKIMEYLRDNDKEETVVMVQVENEIGMVNVPRDYAPDATKLYRSAVPKSLTDYLDKHKKTLHPYMAQRYRHDGGRKTWSEVFGDDIYGEEIFQTWTYATYTQQIAAAGRAIYDIPMYVNVALNSRGRKPGEYPSGGPLAHLIDIWHAAAPAIDVLGVDIYDKGYKDWVAKYHLANNPLFVPEIRLEDKDAMYALYAFGHHDAMGFCPFSIEDYPLYSNAKGDDWKNIDLSKDDQLNAFSAKTADLSPLAACYRLLRQAEPLIVARQNTADMEGVLLTNEEREQDIVTPDGIRLTVRHSYSLGWEPGAKEEVWPEAACIILRLGKADYLVIGSGVVVTYTDAKSGKTWKKGDPCIGLALCEAVNIERGALKPFRRLNGDQTHQGRHVRIPAGLFEIQHFKLYRY
;
A
#
# COMPACT_ATOMS: atom_id res chain seq x y z
N MET A 1 -41.20 -59.04 -17.84
CA MET A 1 -39.79 -59.04 -17.39
C MET A 1 -39.34 -57.58 -17.27
N ASN A 2 -39.50 -57.00 -16.08
CA ASN A 2 -39.16 -55.63 -15.80
C ASN A 2 -37.69 -55.56 -15.35
N LYS A 3 -36.85 -54.76 -16.04
CA LYS A 3 -35.52 -54.43 -15.60
C LYS A 3 -35.58 -53.12 -14.79
N LEU A 4 -35.40 -53.23 -13.46
CA LEU A 4 -35.14 -52.10 -12.57
C LEU A 4 -33.69 -51.65 -12.79
N THR A 5 -33.56 -50.41 -13.24
CA THR A 5 -32.25 -49.74 -13.31
C THR A 5 -32.07 -48.94 -12.06
N THR A 6 -31.18 -49.42 -11.17
CA THR A 6 -30.80 -48.73 -9.93
C THR A 6 -29.84 -47.60 -10.26
N LEU A 7 -30.29 -46.35 -10.12
CA LEU A 7 -29.46 -45.15 -10.23
C LEU A 7 -28.71 -44.95 -8.92
N LEU A 8 -27.39 -45.22 -8.89
CA LEU A 8 -26.50 -44.84 -7.82
C LEU A 8 -26.24 -43.33 -7.90
N LEU A 9 -26.81 -42.55 -6.97
CA LEU A 9 -26.41 -41.19 -6.71
C LEU A 9 -25.05 -41.22 -5.96
N LEU A 10 -23.95 -40.97 -6.67
CA LEU A 10 -22.70 -40.58 -6.06
C LEU A 10 -22.86 -39.12 -5.59
N SER A 11 -23.09 -38.94 -4.28
CA SER A 11 -22.89 -37.67 -3.62
C SER A 11 -21.38 -37.40 -3.55
N ALA A 12 -20.89 -36.61 -4.50
CA ALA A 12 -19.56 -36.03 -4.38
C ALA A 12 -19.57 -35.04 -3.21
N PHE A 13 -19.07 -35.47 -2.06
CA PHE A 13 -18.58 -34.55 -1.05
C PHE A 13 -17.38 -33.81 -1.64
N SER A 14 -17.64 -32.69 -2.30
CA SER A 14 -16.61 -31.68 -2.50
C SER A 14 -16.31 -31.12 -1.11
N SER A 15 -15.26 -31.63 -0.47
CA SER A 15 -14.58 -30.88 0.58
C SER A 15 -14.16 -29.56 -0.05
N SER A 16 -14.92 -28.50 0.22
CA SER A 16 -14.46 -27.14 -0.04
C SER A 16 -13.23 -26.95 0.84
N LEU A 17 -12.02 -27.15 0.29
CA LEU A 17 -10.83 -26.54 0.85
C LEU A 17 -11.21 -25.06 0.98
N SER A 18 -11.28 -24.56 2.19
CA SER A 18 -11.40 -23.12 2.44
C SER A 18 -10.28 -22.46 1.65
N ALA A 19 -10.62 -21.62 0.69
CA ALA A 19 -9.61 -20.91 -0.06
C ALA A 19 -8.91 -19.99 0.94
N GLN A 20 -7.59 -19.94 0.90
CA GLN A 20 -6.80 -19.02 1.72
C GLN A 20 -6.56 -17.74 0.92
N PRO A 21 -6.46 -16.57 1.57
CA PRO A 21 -6.01 -15.36 0.90
C PRO A 21 -4.68 -15.59 0.22
N LYS A 22 -4.54 -15.09 -1.01
CA LYS A 22 -3.30 -15.24 -1.78
C LYS A 22 -3.02 -13.98 -2.61
N LEU A 23 -1.77 -13.76 -2.93
CA LEU A 23 -1.34 -12.75 -3.88
C LEU A 23 -1.35 -13.36 -5.30
N GLU A 24 -2.09 -12.75 -6.22
CA GLU A 24 -2.08 -13.12 -7.63
C GLU A 24 -1.44 -12.00 -8.45
N ARG A 25 -0.35 -12.31 -9.16
CA ARG A 25 0.37 -11.32 -9.98
C ARG A 25 -0.22 -11.23 -11.38
N VAL A 26 -0.36 -9.97 -11.85
CA VAL A 26 -0.81 -9.63 -13.19
C VAL A 26 0.19 -8.64 -13.80
N GLY A 27 1.25 -9.15 -14.43
CA GLY A 27 2.37 -8.33 -14.88
C GLY A 27 3.12 -7.69 -13.72
N SER A 28 3.22 -6.34 -13.70
CA SER A 28 3.78 -5.57 -12.59
C SER A 28 2.78 -5.31 -11.46
N ALA A 29 1.48 -5.52 -11.72
CA ALA A 29 0.42 -5.43 -10.72
C ALA A 29 0.30 -6.71 -9.90
N ALA A 30 -0.43 -6.64 -8.79
CA ALA A 30 -0.88 -7.78 -8.03
C ALA A 30 -2.24 -7.50 -7.36
N HIS A 31 -3.00 -8.55 -7.16
CA HIS A 31 -4.27 -8.52 -6.44
C HIS A 31 -4.20 -9.39 -5.19
N ILE A 32 -4.81 -8.92 -4.11
CA ILE A 32 -5.20 -9.81 -3.03
C ILE A 32 -6.45 -10.57 -3.46
N MET A 33 -6.36 -11.89 -3.44
CA MET A 33 -7.50 -12.78 -3.63
C MET A 33 -8.08 -13.12 -2.26
N ALA A 34 -9.26 -12.62 -1.97
CA ALA A 34 -10.01 -12.96 -0.77
C ALA A 34 -11.36 -13.56 -1.16
N ASN A 35 -11.74 -14.69 -0.55
CA ASN A 35 -12.94 -15.43 -0.93
C ASN A 35 -13.00 -15.73 -2.45
N ASN A 36 -11.87 -16.06 -3.05
CA ASN A 36 -11.68 -16.30 -4.50
C ASN A 36 -12.04 -15.11 -5.39
N ARG A 37 -11.98 -13.88 -4.90
CA ARG A 37 -12.23 -12.66 -5.67
C ARG A 37 -11.06 -11.70 -5.52
N PRO A 38 -10.61 -11.10 -6.62
CA PRO A 38 -9.59 -10.06 -6.54
C PRO A 38 -10.18 -8.81 -5.88
N MET A 39 -9.37 -8.16 -5.03
CA MET A 39 -9.74 -6.91 -4.39
C MET A 39 -8.57 -5.93 -4.36
N LEU A 40 -8.89 -4.64 -4.32
CA LEU A 40 -7.98 -3.57 -3.99
C LEU A 40 -8.10 -3.25 -2.50
N MET A 41 -7.00 -3.03 -1.82
CA MET A 41 -7.01 -2.57 -0.44
C MET A 41 -7.21 -1.04 -0.41
N ILE A 42 -8.47 -0.62 -0.43
CA ILE A 42 -8.88 0.78 -0.24
C ILE A 42 -8.97 0.97 1.27
N GLY A 43 -7.82 1.30 1.87
CA GLY A 43 -7.63 1.11 3.29
C GLY A 43 -7.15 2.33 4.05
N GLY A 44 -6.79 2.08 5.29
CA GLY A 44 -6.11 2.99 6.19
C GLY A 44 -5.41 2.21 7.28
N GLU A 45 -4.30 2.75 7.76
CA GLU A 45 -3.55 2.20 8.87
C GLU A 45 -3.96 2.89 10.18
N MET A 46 -4.27 2.10 11.19
CA MET A 46 -4.53 2.60 12.54
C MET A 46 -3.25 3.07 13.22
N GLY A 47 -3.38 4.07 14.08
CA GLY A 47 -2.28 4.52 14.93
C GLY A 47 -1.69 3.40 15.78
N ASN A 48 -0.40 3.50 16.07
CA ASN A 48 0.41 2.43 16.69
C ASN A 48 -0.18 1.81 17.96
N SER A 49 -0.99 2.53 18.72
CA SER A 49 -1.60 2.08 19.96
C SER A 49 -3.13 1.99 19.89
N SER A 50 -3.73 2.26 18.73
CA SER A 50 -5.19 2.35 18.56
C SER A 50 -5.90 1.00 18.53
N ALA A 51 -5.16 -0.11 18.63
CA ALA A 51 -5.69 -1.47 18.82
C ALA A 51 -5.18 -2.12 20.11
N SER A 52 -4.88 -1.31 21.14
CA SER A 52 -4.28 -1.81 22.39
C SER A 52 -5.31 -2.31 23.41
N THR A 53 -6.57 -1.89 23.32
CA THR A 53 -7.67 -2.36 24.17
C THR A 53 -8.90 -2.68 23.34
N LEU A 54 -9.84 -3.44 23.92
CA LEU A 54 -11.11 -3.78 23.24
C LEU A 54 -11.95 -2.54 22.93
N ASP A 55 -11.95 -1.57 23.84
CA ASP A 55 -12.70 -0.31 23.67
C ASP A 55 -12.11 0.54 22.55
N ASP A 56 -10.77 0.61 22.45
CA ASP A 56 -10.12 1.33 21.36
C ASP A 56 -10.48 0.73 20.00
N VAL A 57 -10.38 -0.59 19.87
CA VAL A 57 -10.76 -1.30 18.65
C VAL A 57 -12.19 -0.98 18.26
N SER A 58 -13.16 -1.19 19.17
CA SER A 58 -14.59 -0.98 18.87
C SER A 58 -14.91 0.45 18.48
N ARG A 59 -14.28 1.42 19.11
CA ARG A 59 -14.53 2.86 18.90
C ARG A 59 -14.28 3.29 17.47
N HIS A 60 -13.26 2.74 16.81
CA HIS A 60 -12.81 3.24 15.52
C HIS A 60 -13.58 2.66 14.33
N PHE A 61 -14.03 1.42 14.37
CA PHE A 61 -14.55 0.73 13.17
C PHE A 61 -15.77 1.40 12.52
N THR A 62 -16.70 1.95 13.31
CA THR A 62 -17.84 2.73 12.75
C THR A 62 -17.38 3.95 11.95
N HIS A 63 -16.33 4.63 12.42
CA HIS A 63 -15.76 5.77 11.73
C HIS A 63 -15.06 5.33 10.43
N LEU A 64 -14.26 4.27 10.48
CA LEU A 64 -13.55 3.71 9.31
C LEU A 64 -14.53 3.25 8.22
N GLU A 65 -15.65 2.65 8.59
CA GLU A 65 -16.72 2.29 7.65
C GLU A 65 -17.28 3.51 6.92
N ARG A 66 -17.52 4.62 7.64
CA ARG A 66 -18.03 5.86 7.06
C ARG A 66 -17.05 6.54 6.12
N LEU A 67 -15.75 6.39 6.36
CA LEU A 67 -14.71 6.81 5.42
C LEU A 67 -14.71 5.98 4.12
N GLY A 68 -15.41 4.84 4.10
CA GLY A 68 -15.52 3.99 2.91
C GLY A 68 -14.41 2.96 2.76
N LEU A 69 -13.68 2.66 3.82
CA LEU A 69 -12.64 1.63 3.80
C LEU A 69 -13.23 0.24 3.55
N ASN A 70 -12.46 -0.62 2.88
CA ASN A 70 -12.70 -2.06 2.84
C ASN A 70 -11.62 -2.86 3.57
N THR A 71 -10.52 -2.21 3.93
CA THR A 71 -9.36 -2.83 4.56
C THR A 71 -8.83 -1.93 5.67
N VAL A 72 -8.49 -2.51 6.80
CA VAL A 72 -7.84 -1.83 7.92
C VAL A 72 -6.51 -2.49 8.19
N LEU A 73 -5.45 -1.72 8.24
CA LEU A 73 -4.15 -2.15 8.72
C LEU A 73 -4.13 -1.91 10.23
N ALA A 74 -4.01 -2.98 11.01
CA ALA A 74 -4.18 -2.91 12.46
C ALA A 74 -2.97 -3.48 13.21
N PRO A 75 -2.41 -2.74 14.20
CA PRO A 75 -1.26 -3.18 14.96
C PRO A 75 -1.58 -4.39 15.85
N VAL A 76 -0.65 -5.34 15.89
CA VAL A 76 -0.63 -6.50 16.78
C VAL A 76 0.73 -6.50 17.49
N SER A 77 0.74 -6.03 18.74
CA SER A 77 1.96 -5.83 19.51
C SER A 77 2.37 -7.09 20.26
N TRP A 78 3.64 -7.47 20.19
CA TRP A 78 4.16 -8.65 20.88
C TRP A 78 3.91 -8.60 22.39
N GLU A 79 4.09 -7.42 23.02
CA GLU A 79 3.86 -7.26 24.46
C GLU A 79 2.41 -7.53 24.91
N LEU A 80 1.43 -7.39 24.01
CA LEU A 80 0.04 -7.73 24.27
C LEU A 80 -0.26 -9.20 24.00
N ILE A 81 0.40 -9.79 23.01
CA ILE A 81 0.22 -11.19 22.63
C ILE A 81 0.94 -12.14 23.61
N GLU A 82 2.11 -11.77 24.13
CA GLU A 82 2.88 -12.58 25.09
C GLU A 82 3.33 -11.72 26.29
N PRO A 83 2.39 -11.24 27.14
CA PRO A 83 2.72 -10.36 28.26
C PRO A 83 3.65 -11.00 29.30
N GLU A 84 3.59 -12.30 29.46
CA GLU A 84 4.52 -13.12 30.25
C GLU A 84 5.10 -14.21 29.33
N GLU A 85 6.37 -14.53 29.49
CA GLU A 85 7.05 -15.49 28.63
C GLU A 85 6.32 -16.85 28.60
N GLY A 86 5.93 -17.27 27.41
CA GLY A 86 5.20 -18.52 27.18
C GLY A 86 3.70 -18.47 27.45
N ARG A 87 3.17 -17.33 27.92
CA ARG A 87 1.74 -17.11 28.12
C ARG A 87 1.19 -16.20 27.04
N PHE A 88 0.39 -16.78 26.15
CA PHE A 88 -0.19 -16.07 25.03
C PHE A 88 -1.62 -15.64 25.30
N ASP A 89 -1.95 -14.39 24.95
CA ASP A 89 -3.28 -13.79 25.03
C ASP A 89 -3.73 -13.30 23.65
N MET A 90 -4.76 -13.92 23.10
CA MET A 90 -5.32 -13.60 21.78
C MET A 90 -6.60 -12.77 21.88
N THR A 91 -6.97 -12.28 23.07
CA THR A 91 -8.24 -11.60 23.30
C THR A 91 -8.41 -10.36 22.41
N THR A 92 -7.38 -9.52 22.30
CA THR A 92 -7.46 -8.31 21.46
C THR A 92 -7.49 -8.67 19.98
N LEU A 93 -6.74 -9.68 19.54
CA LEU A 93 -6.76 -10.16 18.15
C LEU A 93 -8.14 -10.75 17.80
N ASP A 94 -8.73 -11.55 18.68
CA ASP A 94 -10.08 -12.10 18.47
C ASP A 94 -11.13 -10.98 18.32
N HIS A 95 -11.05 -9.98 19.19
CA HIS A 95 -11.96 -8.84 19.15
C HIS A 95 -11.78 -8.03 17.84
N LEU A 96 -10.55 -7.81 17.40
CA LEU A 96 -10.23 -7.13 16.15
C LEU A 96 -10.83 -7.87 14.93
N LEU A 97 -10.72 -9.20 14.88
CA LEU A 97 -11.35 -10.03 13.86
C LEU A 97 -12.87 -9.85 13.85
N ASN A 98 -13.50 -9.87 15.03
CA ASN A 98 -14.95 -9.75 15.17
C ASN A 98 -15.44 -8.36 14.75
N GLU A 99 -14.75 -7.27 15.11
CA GLU A 99 -15.10 -5.92 14.67
C GLU A 99 -14.98 -5.77 13.15
N ALA A 100 -13.89 -6.26 12.56
CA ALA A 100 -13.71 -6.21 11.12
C ALA A 100 -14.84 -6.97 10.38
N ARG A 101 -15.24 -8.14 10.86
CA ARG A 101 -16.37 -8.91 10.31
C ARG A 101 -17.69 -8.17 10.43
N ARG A 102 -17.95 -7.57 11.59
CA ARG A 102 -19.18 -6.80 11.85
C ARG A 102 -19.34 -5.62 10.89
N HIS A 103 -18.22 -4.98 10.50
CA HIS A 103 -18.17 -3.85 9.58
C HIS A 103 -17.85 -4.26 8.13
N ASN A 104 -17.84 -5.56 7.81
CA ASN A 104 -17.54 -6.08 6.47
C ASN A 104 -16.21 -5.54 5.89
N MET A 105 -15.18 -5.49 6.72
CA MET A 105 -13.83 -5.08 6.37
C MET A 105 -12.86 -6.25 6.40
N LYS A 106 -11.81 -6.15 5.62
CA LYS A 106 -10.65 -7.03 5.70
C LYS A 106 -9.57 -6.41 6.58
N LEU A 107 -8.68 -7.25 7.09
CA LEU A 107 -7.56 -6.83 7.93
C LEU A 107 -6.23 -7.16 7.25
N VAL A 108 -5.30 -6.27 7.42
CA VAL A 108 -3.87 -6.52 7.32
C VAL A 108 -3.31 -6.39 8.72
N LEU A 109 -2.72 -7.44 9.27
CA LEU A 109 -2.14 -7.38 10.61
C LEU A 109 -0.71 -6.87 10.55
N LEU A 110 -0.39 -5.92 11.43
CA LEU A 110 0.94 -5.35 11.55
C LEU A 110 1.63 -5.99 12.76
N TRP A 111 2.53 -6.95 12.52
CA TRP A 111 3.29 -7.57 13.60
C TRP A 111 4.36 -6.61 14.10
N PHE A 112 4.12 -6.02 15.27
CA PHE A 112 5.11 -5.25 16.02
C PHE A 112 5.84 -6.20 16.95
N GLY A 113 6.83 -6.91 16.39
CA GLY A 113 7.65 -7.90 17.07
C GLY A 113 8.87 -7.30 17.76
N ALA A 114 10.05 -7.75 17.37
CA ALA A 114 11.29 -7.21 17.91
C ALA A 114 11.63 -5.82 17.36
N TRP A 115 11.04 -5.38 16.22
CA TRP A 115 11.21 -4.02 15.66
C TRP A 115 9.89 -3.31 15.42
N LYS A 116 9.83 -2.06 15.86
CA LYS A 116 8.86 -1.04 15.48
C LYS A 116 9.57 0.31 15.40
N ASN A 117 9.54 0.96 14.21
CA ASN A 117 10.26 2.21 13.94
C ASN A 117 11.73 2.14 14.38
N SER A 118 12.42 1.06 13.99
CA SER A 118 13.83 0.82 14.35
C SER A 118 14.12 0.72 15.86
N MET A 119 13.12 0.35 16.65
CA MET A 119 13.23 0.19 18.11
C MET A 119 12.53 -1.10 18.57
N SER A 120 12.97 -1.67 19.71
CA SER A 120 12.33 -2.84 20.31
C SER A 120 11.27 -2.48 21.38
N CYS A 121 10.58 -1.34 21.20
CA CYS A 121 9.69 -0.78 22.21
C CYS A 121 8.40 -1.57 22.43
N TYR A 122 7.91 -2.29 21.40
CA TYR A 122 6.70 -3.13 21.48
C TYR A 122 6.97 -4.59 21.85
N ALA A 123 8.24 -4.96 22.04
CA ALA A 123 8.59 -6.24 22.61
C ALA A 123 8.18 -6.31 24.11
N PRO A 124 7.89 -7.49 24.67
CA PRO A 124 7.46 -7.65 26.05
C PRO A 124 8.49 -7.18 27.09
N GLU A 125 8.02 -6.82 28.29
CA GLU A 125 8.89 -6.38 29.39
C GLU A 125 9.94 -7.43 29.75
N TRP A 126 9.58 -8.72 29.79
CA TRP A 126 10.51 -9.82 30.09
C TRP A 126 11.64 -9.92 29.06
N PHE A 127 11.35 -9.65 27.78
CA PHE A 127 12.35 -9.60 26.69
C PHE A 127 13.27 -8.37 26.86
N LYS A 128 12.67 -7.17 27.06
CA LYS A 128 13.42 -5.91 27.17
C LYS A 128 14.40 -5.90 28.35
N ARG A 129 14.06 -6.56 29.46
CA ARG A 129 14.86 -6.59 30.69
C ARG A 129 16.02 -7.58 30.66
N ASP A 130 15.92 -8.68 29.92
CA ASP A 130 16.97 -9.70 29.86
C ASP A 130 17.94 -9.49 28.69
N THR A 131 18.71 -8.42 28.78
CA THR A 131 19.69 -8.05 27.74
C THR A 131 20.87 -9.01 27.62
N LYS A 132 21.03 -9.99 28.52
CA LYS A 132 22.01 -11.07 28.37
C LYS A 132 21.51 -12.12 27.40
N ARG A 133 20.27 -12.51 27.52
CA ARG A 133 19.62 -13.49 26.65
C ARG A 133 19.22 -12.85 25.32
N PHE A 134 18.77 -11.60 25.35
CA PHE A 134 18.34 -10.82 24.19
C PHE A 134 19.24 -9.58 24.00
N PRO A 135 20.45 -9.79 23.42
CA PRO A 135 21.43 -8.73 23.30
C PRO A 135 20.93 -7.60 22.37
N ARG A 136 21.38 -6.40 22.70
CA ARG A 136 21.15 -5.22 21.87
C ARG A 136 22.22 -5.11 20.78
N ALA A 137 21.84 -4.49 19.66
CA ALA A 137 22.82 -4.03 18.69
C ALA A 137 23.69 -2.91 19.31
N MET A 138 24.89 -2.67 18.75
CA MET A 138 25.89 -1.77 19.32
C MET A 138 26.37 -0.72 18.34
N THR A 139 26.66 0.47 18.84
CA THR A 139 27.39 1.51 18.08
C THR A 139 28.85 1.11 17.93
N HIS A 140 29.57 1.88 17.10
CA HIS A 140 31.01 1.70 16.87
C HIS A 140 31.83 1.80 18.18
N GLU A 141 31.39 2.61 19.13
CA GLU A 141 32.02 2.81 20.44
C GLU A 141 31.64 1.69 21.44
N GLY A 142 30.86 0.71 21.04
CA GLY A 142 30.40 -0.38 21.91
C GLY A 142 29.24 0.04 22.85
N LYS A 143 28.53 1.14 22.57
CA LYS A 143 27.33 1.53 23.30
C LYS A 143 26.13 0.74 22.75
N PRO A 144 25.34 0.04 23.60
CA PRO A 144 24.12 -0.61 23.16
C PRO A 144 23.08 0.43 22.73
N VAL A 145 22.32 0.09 21.66
CA VAL A 145 21.17 0.87 21.16
C VAL A 145 19.85 0.26 21.62
N GLU A 146 18.73 0.96 21.40
CA GLU A 146 17.40 0.49 21.86
C GLU A 146 16.81 -0.61 20.95
N GLU A 147 17.55 -1.16 20.08
CA GLU A 147 17.10 -2.25 19.20
C GLU A 147 17.83 -3.56 19.51
N ALA A 148 17.12 -4.68 19.38
CA ALA A 148 17.69 -6.00 19.55
C ALA A 148 18.67 -6.32 18.42
N SER A 149 19.63 -7.21 18.65
CA SER A 149 20.53 -7.68 17.59
C SER A 149 19.83 -8.73 16.71
N SER A 150 19.74 -8.46 15.41
CA SER A 150 19.19 -9.39 14.41
C SER A 150 20.03 -10.66 14.21
N LEU A 151 21.20 -10.72 14.82
CA LEU A 151 22.11 -11.88 14.77
C LEU A 151 21.98 -12.80 15.99
N SER A 152 21.09 -12.48 16.93
CA SER A 152 20.87 -13.31 18.12
C SER A 152 19.83 -14.38 17.85
N ASP A 153 20.23 -15.63 17.93
CA ASP A 153 19.29 -16.77 17.84
C ASP A 153 18.20 -16.70 18.92
N ASN A 154 18.52 -16.21 20.13
CA ASN A 154 17.52 -16.04 21.18
C ASN A 154 16.44 -15.01 20.83
N VAL A 155 16.84 -13.87 20.23
CA VAL A 155 15.92 -12.85 19.76
C VAL A 155 15.01 -13.43 18.68
N LEU A 156 15.61 -14.06 17.67
CA LEU A 156 14.89 -14.68 16.56
C LEU A 156 13.90 -15.75 17.03
N GLU A 157 14.34 -16.68 17.90
CA GLU A 157 13.47 -17.79 18.32
C GLU A 157 12.31 -17.32 19.21
N ALA A 158 12.51 -16.28 20.02
CA ALA A 158 11.45 -15.73 20.86
C ALA A 158 10.38 -15.02 20.02
N ASP A 159 10.79 -14.12 19.11
CA ASP A 159 9.92 -13.41 18.20
C ASP A 159 9.19 -14.37 17.25
N LYS A 160 9.91 -15.24 16.57
CA LYS A 160 9.36 -16.27 15.69
C LYS A 160 8.31 -17.13 16.39
N LYS A 161 8.54 -17.51 17.65
CA LYS A 161 7.58 -18.29 18.44
C LYS A 161 6.28 -17.53 18.65
N ALA A 162 6.35 -16.24 19.00
CA ALA A 162 5.16 -15.42 19.21
C ALA A 162 4.41 -15.18 17.88
N PHE A 163 5.13 -14.87 16.81
CA PHE A 163 4.55 -14.75 15.47
C PHE A 163 3.84 -16.04 15.02
N CYS A 164 4.47 -17.19 15.21
CA CYS A 164 3.87 -18.49 14.89
C CYS A 164 2.58 -18.75 15.68
N LYS A 165 2.45 -18.27 16.92
CA LYS A 165 1.21 -18.38 17.70
C LYS A 165 0.06 -17.59 17.09
N ILE A 166 0.34 -16.42 16.55
CA ILE A 166 -0.66 -15.66 15.79
C ILE A 166 -1.09 -16.43 14.53
N MET A 167 -0.13 -16.98 13.78
CA MET A 167 -0.42 -17.73 12.55
C MET A 167 -1.22 -19.02 12.86
N GLU A 168 -0.94 -19.72 13.96
CA GLU A 168 -1.75 -20.84 14.45
C GLU A 168 -3.18 -20.39 14.76
N TYR A 169 -3.33 -19.25 15.47
CA TYR A 169 -4.64 -18.70 15.82
C TYR A 169 -5.45 -18.33 14.57
N LEU A 170 -4.85 -17.66 13.59
CA LEU A 170 -5.51 -17.28 12.34
C LEU A 170 -5.95 -18.52 11.55
N ARG A 171 -5.06 -19.51 11.37
CA ARG A 171 -5.39 -20.76 10.69
C ARG A 171 -6.63 -21.44 11.31
N ASP A 172 -6.73 -21.41 12.62
CA ASP A 172 -7.78 -22.13 13.35
C ASP A 172 -9.08 -21.33 13.49
N ASN A 173 -9.02 -19.99 13.54
CA ASN A 173 -10.14 -19.11 13.89
C ASN A 173 -10.60 -18.15 12.78
N ASP A 174 -9.80 -17.90 11.72
CA ASP A 174 -10.18 -17.00 10.63
C ASP A 174 -10.62 -17.74 9.37
N LYS A 175 -11.76 -18.45 9.44
CA LYS A 175 -12.33 -19.18 8.30
C LYS A 175 -13.02 -18.28 7.27
N GLU A 176 -13.25 -17.00 7.61
CA GLU A 176 -13.89 -16.01 6.74
C GLU A 176 -12.90 -15.23 5.88
N GLU A 177 -11.60 -15.58 5.99
CA GLU A 177 -10.51 -14.83 5.32
C GLU A 177 -10.59 -13.33 5.66
N THR A 178 -10.78 -13.01 6.95
CA THR A 178 -10.85 -11.64 7.44
C THR A 178 -9.48 -10.98 7.32
N VAL A 179 -8.42 -11.72 7.73
CA VAL A 179 -7.03 -11.30 7.54
C VAL A 179 -6.56 -11.72 6.16
N VAL A 180 -6.18 -10.75 5.34
CA VAL A 180 -5.78 -10.99 3.95
C VAL A 180 -4.27 -10.89 3.71
N MET A 181 -3.53 -10.30 4.66
CA MET A 181 -2.08 -10.10 4.58
C MET A 181 -1.51 -9.84 5.96
N VAL A 182 -0.23 -10.11 6.17
CA VAL A 182 0.48 -9.80 7.41
C VAL A 182 1.77 -9.06 7.11
N GLN A 183 2.02 -7.97 7.83
CA GLN A 183 3.31 -7.30 7.89
C GLN A 183 4.21 -8.04 8.88
N VAL A 184 5.45 -8.29 8.50
CA VAL A 184 6.45 -8.93 9.37
C VAL A 184 7.44 -7.89 9.82
N GLU A 185 7.43 -7.54 11.09
CA GLU A 185 8.09 -6.38 11.68
C GLU A 185 7.53 -5.04 11.13
N ASN A 186 7.96 -3.93 11.71
CA ASN A 186 7.59 -2.61 11.19
C ASN A 186 8.81 -1.72 11.10
N GLU A 187 9.04 -1.17 9.90
CA GLU A 187 10.12 -0.23 9.60
C GLU A 187 11.47 -0.68 10.21
N ILE A 188 11.79 -1.99 10.01
CA ILE A 188 13.05 -2.55 10.49
C ILE A 188 14.23 -1.77 9.87
N GLY A 189 15.14 -1.31 10.71
CA GLY A 189 16.28 -0.50 10.28
C GLY A 189 17.18 -0.15 11.43
N MET A 190 18.44 0.17 11.15
CA MET A 190 19.45 0.60 12.11
C MET A 190 19.50 2.12 12.16
N VAL A 191 19.38 2.70 13.35
CA VAL A 191 19.53 4.15 13.56
C VAL A 191 20.83 4.47 14.31
N ASN A 192 21.34 5.68 14.09
CA ASN A 192 22.61 6.23 14.63
C ASN A 192 23.89 5.60 14.07
N VAL A 193 23.84 4.43 13.48
CA VAL A 193 24.98 3.75 12.84
C VAL A 193 24.50 2.96 11.62
N PRO A 194 25.37 2.70 10.60
CA PRO A 194 24.97 1.98 9.39
C PRO A 194 24.78 0.47 9.60
N ARG A 195 25.36 -0.12 10.65
CA ARG A 195 25.25 -1.54 11.01
C ARG A 195 25.41 -1.78 12.51
N ASP A 196 25.09 -2.99 12.94
CA ASP A 196 25.48 -3.48 14.27
C ASP A 196 27.02 -3.68 14.35
N TYR A 197 27.65 -3.09 15.36
CA TYR A 197 29.09 -3.22 15.64
C TYR A 197 29.39 -4.17 16.81
N ALA A 198 28.43 -4.94 17.29
CA ALA A 198 28.68 -6.01 18.25
C ALA A 198 29.81 -6.95 17.76
N PRO A 199 30.55 -7.60 18.66
CA PRO A 199 31.67 -8.47 18.27
C PRO A 199 31.29 -9.52 17.24
N ASP A 200 30.16 -10.20 17.40
CA ASP A 200 29.69 -11.23 16.47
C ASP A 200 29.26 -10.63 15.10
N ALA A 201 28.59 -9.48 15.11
CA ALA A 201 28.25 -8.75 13.89
C ALA A 201 29.51 -8.32 13.13
N THR A 202 30.51 -7.80 13.83
CA THR A 202 31.79 -7.42 13.24
C THR A 202 32.57 -8.62 12.71
N LYS A 203 32.53 -9.75 13.39
CA LYS A 203 33.14 -11.00 12.90
C LYS A 203 32.44 -11.48 11.63
N LEU A 204 31.11 -11.42 11.56
CA LEU A 204 30.34 -11.80 10.37
C LEU A 204 30.60 -10.83 9.20
N TYR A 205 30.66 -9.53 9.44
CA TYR A 205 31.01 -8.51 8.43
C TYR A 205 32.38 -8.76 7.80
N ARG A 206 33.35 -9.25 8.57
CA ARG A 206 34.69 -9.61 8.08
C ARG A 206 34.77 -11.00 7.44
N SER A 207 33.69 -11.77 7.47
CA SER A 207 33.62 -13.08 6.81
C SER A 207 33.27 -12.92 5.32
N ALA A 208 33.32 -14.03 4.58
CA ALA A 208 32.90 -14.03 3.18
C ALA A 208 31.41 -13.81 3.04
N VAL A 209 31.02 -13.03 2.02
CA VAL A 209 29.63 -12.87 1.59
C VAL A 209 29.01 -14.26 1.33
N PRO A 210 27.79 -14.53 1.81
CA PRO A 210 27.12 -15.80 1.55
C PRO A 210 26.96 -16.08 0.06
N LYS A 211 27.27 -17.31 -0.35
CA LYS A 211 27.18 -17.73 -1.75
C LYS A 211 25.77 -17.57 -2.32
N SER A 212 24.72 -17.76 -1.52
CA SER A 212 23.35 -17.55 -1.94
C SER A 212 23.08 -16.12 -2.40
N LEU A 213 23.66 -15.12 -1.74
CA LEU A 213 23.55 -13.72 -2.15
C LEU A 213 24.30 -13.45 -3.45
N THR A 214 25.56 -13.89 -3.55
CA THR A 214 26.35 -13.67 -4.77
C THR A 214 25.74 -14.40 -5.97
N ASP A 215 25.26 -15.62 -5.82
CA ASP A 215 24.58 -16.36 -6.87
C ASP A 215 23.31 -15.63 -7.37
N TYR A 216 22.52 -15.07 -6.43
CA TYR A 216 21.35 -14.28 -6.79
C TYR A 216 21.72 -13.02 -7.57
N LEU A 217 22.66 -12.22 -7.07
CA LEU A 217 23.08 -10.98 -7.71
C LEU A 217 23.73 -11.23 -9.08
N ASP A 218 24.56 -12.28 -9.22
CA ASP A 218 25.16 -12.68 -10.50
C ASP A 218 24.10 -13.09 -11.52
N LYS A 219 23.08 -13.86 -11.09
CA LYS A 219 21.95 -14.26 -11.93
C LYS A 219 21.14 -13.04 -12.42
N HIS A 220 20.95 -12.05 -11.57
CA HIS A 220 20.13 -10.87 -11.86
C HIS A 220 20.93 -9.64 -12.29
N LYS A 221 22.22 -9.78 -12.60
CA LYS A 221 23.16 -8.67 -12.89
C LYS A 221 22.66 -7.64 -13.90
N LYS A 222 21.78 -8.05 -14.84
CA LYS A 222 21.22 -7.15 -15.88
C LYS A 222 20.01 -6.34 -15.41
N THR A 223 19.39 -6.72 -14.30
CA THR A 223 18.14 -6.14 -13.78
C THR A 223 18.30 -5.56 -12.39
N LEU A 224 19.53 -5.57 -11.83
CA LEU A 224 19.81 -4.95 -10.54
C LEU A 224 19.47 -3.47 -10.56
N HIS A 225 19.03 -2.97 -9.42
CA HIS A 225 18.90 -1.53 -9.18
C HIS A 225 20.24 -0.83 -9.53
N PRO A 226 20.23 0.34 -10.20
CA PRO A 226 21.47 1.02 -10.65
C PRO A 226 22.51 1.21 -9.54
N TYR A 227 22.06 1.53 -8.32
CA TYR A 227 22.94 1.64 -7.16
C TYR A 227 23.62 0.30 -6.84
N MET A 228 22.87 -0.79 -6.79
CA MET A 228 23.42 -2.12 -6.51
C MET A 228 24.37 -2.57 -7.63
N ALA A 229 24.00 -2.36 -8.89
CA ALA A 229 24.86 -2.66 -10.04
C ALA A 229 26.21 -1.93 -10.01
N GLN A 230 26.24 -0.69 -9.49
CA GLN A 230 27.46 0.09 -9.31
C GLN A 230 28.32 -0.42 -8.14
N ARG A 231 27.67 -0.87 -7.06
CA ARG A 231 28.36 -1.30 -5.82
C ARG A 231 28.88 -2.73 -5.88
N TYR A 232 28.17 -3.62 -6.57
CA TYR A 232 28.48 -5.05 -6.62
C TYR A 232 29.71 -5.36 -7.47
N ARG A 233 30.80 -5.78 -6.82
CA ARG A 233 32.14 -6.01 -7.43
C ARG A 233 32.60 -7.47 -7.28
N HIS A 234 31.69 -8.43 -7.44
CA HIS A 234 32.02 -9.84 -7.38
C HIS A 234 32.58 -10.33 -8.73
N ASP A 235 33.78 -10.90 -8.70
CA ASP A 235 34.49 -11.45 -9.86
C ASP A 235 34.78 -12.95 -9.71
N GLY A 236 34.12 -13.58 -8.74
CA GLY A 236 34.27 -15.00 -8.36
C GLY A 236 35.10 -15.21 -7.08
N GLY A 237 34.97 -16.41 -6.52
CA GLY A 237 35.65 -16.79 -5.28
C GLY A 237 34.95 -16.30 -4.01
N ARG A 238 35.62 -16.54 -2.88
CA ARG A 238 35.12 -16.12 -1.55
C ARG A 238 35.72 -14.76 -1.20
N LYS A 239 34.90 -13.73 -1.12
CA LYS A 239 35.29 -12.36 -0.77
C LYS A 239 34.47 -11.85 0.40
N THR A 240 35.07 -10.96 1.19
CA THR A 240 34.43 -10.27 2.31
C THR A 240 33.41 -9.25 1.84
N TRP A 241 32.57 -8.74 2.74
CA TRP A 241 31.58 -7.71 2.45
C TRP A 241 32.21 -6.42 1.90
N SER A 242 33.32 -5.97 2.51
CA SER A 242 34.05 -4.78 2.04
C SER A 242 34.67 -4.96 0.64
N GLU A 243 35.18 -6.16 0.33
CA GLU A 243 35.71 -6.46 -1.01
C GLU A 243 34.64 -6.47 -2.09
N VAL A 244 33.42 -6.93 -1.76
CA VAL A 244 32.31 -7.04 -2.72
C VAL A 244 31.54 -5.74 -2.87
N PHE A 245 31.23 -5.05 -1.76
CA PHE A 245 30.34 -3.90 -1.75
C PHE A 245 30.99 -2.55 -1.42
N GLY A 246 32.26 -2.55 -1.05
CA GLY A 246 33.05 -1.38 -0.69
C GLY A 246 33.30 -1.26 0.82
N ASP A 247 34.46 -0.67 1.15
CA ASP A 247 34.90 -0.45 2.54
C ASP A 247 34.47 0.94 3.01
N ASP A 248 33.16 1.15 3.10
CA ASP A 248 32.54 2.40 3.51
C ASP A 248 31.15 2.14 4.16
N ILE A 249 30.56 3.19 4.72
CA ILE A 249 29.25 3.12 5.40
C ILE A 249 28.12 2.55 4.54
N TYR A 250 28.21 2.64 3.23
CA TYR A 250 27.22 2.10 2.30
C TYR A 250 27.39 0.58 2.11
N GLY A 251 28.65 0.08 2.11
CA GLY A 251 28.93 -1.36 2.16
C GLY A 251 28.50 -1.98 3.49
N GLU A 252 28.65 -1.24 4.60
CA GLU A 252 28.18 -1.62 5.92
C GLU A 252 26.64 -1.69 5.98
N GLU A 253 25.93 -0.76 5.35
CA GLU A 253 24.47 -0.78 5.24
C GLU A 253 23.99 -2.01 4.46
N ILE A 254 24.65 -2.38 3.35
CA ILE A 254 24.29 -3.58 2.58
C ILE A 254 24.44 -4.85 3.43
N PHE A 255 25.47 -4.93 4.26
CA PHE A 255 25.60 -6.04 5.23
C PHE A 255 24.44 -6.05 6.24
N GLN A 256 24.09 -4.90 6.81
CA GLN A 256 22.97 -4.80 7.74
C GLN A 256 21.65 -5.17 7.07
N THR A 257 21.44 -4.78 5.82
CA THR A 257 20.28 -5.18 5.02
C THR A 257 20.16 -6.70 4.93
N TRP A 258 21.25 -7.37 4.64
CA TRP A 258 21.26 -8.84 4.59
C TRP A 258 20.86 -9.46 5.93
N THR A 259 21.35 -8.95 7.05
CA THR A 259 21.05 -9.51 8.37
C THR A 259 19.56 -9.32 8.71
N TYR A 260 19.00 -8.15 8.46
CA TYR A 260 17.58 -7.87 8.68
C TYR A 260 16.67 -8.68 7.74
N ALA A 261 16.97 -8.71 6.47
CA ALA A 261 16.18 -9.49 5.52
C ALA A 261 16.23 -11.00 5.83
N THR A 262 17.38 -11.52 6.25
CA THR A 262 17.53 -12.93 6.67
C THR A 262 16.75 -13.22 7.96
N TYR A 263 16.76 -12.30 8.93
CA TYR A 263 15.97 -12.40 10.15
C TYR A 263 14.47 -12.46 9.82
N THR A 264 13.98 -11.49 9.08
CA THR A 264 12.58 -11.39 8.66
C THR A 264 12.14 -12.61 7.84
N GLN A 265 13.01 -13.10 6.95
CA GLN A 265 12.78 -14.34 6.19
C GLN A 265 12.47 -15.54 7.10
N GLN A 266 13.20 -15.70 8.19
CA GLN A 266 13.02 -16.84 9.08
C GLN A 266 11.68 -16.79 9.81
N ILE A 267 11.24 -15.60 10.22
CA ILE A 267 9.92 -15.39 10.84
C ILE A 267 8.82 -15.65 9.81
N ALA A 268 8.90 -15.01 8.65
CA ALA A 268 7.92 -15.15 7.57
C ALA A 268 7.78 -16.61 7.11
N ALA A 269 8.90 -17.30 6.86
CA ALA A 269 8.88 -18.70 6.42
C ALA A 269 8.25 -19.63 7.46
N ALA A 270 8.53 -19.41 8.75
CA ALA A 270 7.93 -20.19 9.83
C ALA A 270 6.41 -19.95 9.92
N GLY A 271 5.97 -18.71 9.79
CA GLY A 271 4.54 -18.38 9.76
C GLY A 271 3.81 -18.99 8.58
N ARG A 272 4.39 -18.90 7.38
CA ARG A 272 3.84 -19.51 6.15
C ARG A 272 3.71 -21.02 6.25
N ALA A 273 4.64 -21.68 6.91
CA ALA A 273 4.56 -23.12 7.13
C ALA A 273 3.33 -23.54 7.97
N ILE A 274 2.77 -22.60 8.74
CA ILE A 274 1.57 -22.80 9.57
C ILE A 274 0.31 -22.37 8.82
N TYR A 275 0.33 -21.16 8.25
CA TYR A 275 -0.77 -20.57 7.51
C TYR A 275 -0.22 -19.70 6.37
N ASP A 276 -0.33 -20.19 5.15
CA ASP A 276 0.30 -19.58 3.96
C ASP A 276 -0.57 -18.45 3.38
N ILE A 277 -0.48 -17.28 3.99
CA ILE A 277 -1.11 -16.05 3.50
C ILE A 277 -0.06 -15.04 3.06
N PRO A 278 -0.41 -14.03 2.23
CA PRO A 278 0.51 -13.01 1.78
C PRO A 278 1.21 -12.28 2.93
N MET A 279 2.51 -12.02 2.77
CA MET A 279 3.30 -11.29 3.74
C MET A 279 4.09 -10.16 3.10
N TYR A 280 4.24 -9.05 3.81
CA TYR A 280 5.03 -7.91 3.36
C TYR A 280 5.88 -7.32 4.47
N VAL A 281 6.80 -6.46 4.10
CA VAL A 281 7.55 -5.56 4.97
C VAL A 281 7.40 -4.14 4.47
N ASN A 282 7.46 -3.17 5.38
CA ASN A 282 7.42 -1.74 5.07
C ASN A 282 8.74 -1.05 5.37
N VAL A 283 8.89 0.18 4.91
CA VAL A 283 10.14 0.92 5.01
C VAL A 283 9.94 2.37 5.42
N ALA A 284 10.65 2.79 6.46
CA ALA A 284 10.93 4.20 6.71
C ALA A 284 11.93 4.72 5.67
N LEU A 285 11.54 5.76 4.92
CA LEU A 285 12.34 6.27 3.82
C LEU A 285 13.62 6.97 4.28
N ASN A 286 14.65 6.87 3.45
CA ASN A 286 15.84 7.68 3.57
C ASN A 286 15.54 9.11 3.07
N SER A 287 15.47 10.07 3.95
CA SER A 287 15.33 11.48 3.59
C SER A 287 16.47 11.94 2.69
N ARG A 288 16.17 12.81 1.73
CA ARG A 288 17.14 13.32 0.74
C ARG A 288 18.38 13.90 1.42
N GLY A 289 19.57 13.51 0.97
CA GLY A 289 20.86 13.99 1.47
C GLY A 289 21.37 13.34 2.74
N ARG A 290 20.60 12.47 3.38
CA ARG A 290 21.03 11.68 4.54
C ARG A 290 21.89 10.49 4.13
N LYS A 291 22.76 10.05 5.04
CA LYS A 291 23.67 8.91 4.86
C LYS A 291 23.24 7.75 5.75
N PRO A 292 23.71 6.52 5.46
CA PRO A 292 23.48 5.38 6.35
C PRO A 292 23.85 5.70 7.81
N GLY A 293 22.95 5.36 8.74
CA GLY A 293 23.01 5.73 10.15
C GLY A 293 22.25 7.01 10.50
N GLU A 294 21.93 7.87 9.52
CA GLU A 294 21.13 9.08 9.72
C GLU A 294 19.63 8.87 9.40
N TYR A 295 19.29 7.69 8.93
CA TYR A 295 17.94 7.17 8.70
C TYR A 295 17.90 5.69 9.10
N PRO A 296 16.73 5.04 9.18
CA PRO A 296 16.63 3.59 9.41
C PRO A 296 17.32 2.80 8.31
N SER A 297 18.60 2.46 8.52
CA SER A 297 19.48 1.83 7.54
C SER A 297 19.27 0.32 7.48
N GLY A 298 19.35 -0.26 6.30
CA GLY A 298 19.20 -1.70 6.09
C GLY A 298 17.76 -2.19 5.96
N GLY A 299 16.74 -1.33 6.12
CA GLY A 299 15.36 -1.63 5.77
C GLY A 299 15.18 -1.87 4.27
N PRO A 300 13.94 -2.20 3.81
CA PRO A 300 13.65 -2.46 2.39
C PRO A 300 13.64 -1.18 1.54
N LEU A 301 14.69 -0.36 1.65
CA LEU A 301 14.91 0.85 0.89
C LEU A 301 15.08 0.56 -0.60
N ALA A 302 14.62 1.45 -1.46
CA ALA A 302 14.59 1.24 -2.91
C ALA A 302 15.97 0.82 -3.48
N HIS A 303 17.06 1.39 -2.98
CA HIS A 303 18.42 1.05 -3.42
C HIS A 303 18.96 -0.29 -2.87
N LEU A 304 18.26 -0.89 -1.88
CA LEU A 304 18.61 -2.15 -1.22
C LEU A 304 17.64 -3.29 -1.59
N ILE A 305 16.69 -3.03 -2.46
CA ILE A 305 15.60 -3.96 -2.82
C ILE A 305 16.11 -5.29 -3.34
N ASP A 306 17.23 -5.30 -4.07
CA ASP A 306 17.86 -6.53 -4.59
C ASP A 306 18.36 -7.46 -3.46
N ILE A 307 18.83 -6.89 -2.36
CA ILE A 307 19.28 -7.67 -1.19
C ILE A 307 18.08 -8.28 -0.48
N TRP A 308 16.99 -7.52 -0.32
CA TRP A 308 15.75 -8.01 0.26
C TRP A 308 15.15 -9.17 -0.55
N HIS A 309 15.06 -9.03 -1.88
CA HIS A 309 14.59 -10.11 -2.74
C HIS A 309 15.50 -11.35 -2.70
N ALA A 310 16.82 -11.16 -2.54
CA ALA A 310 17.76 -12.28 -2.41
C ALA A 310 17.62 -13.01 -1.07
N ALA A 311 17.41 -12.27 0.01
CA ALA A 311 17.48 -12.77 1.38
C ALA A 311 16.13 -13.20 1.94
N ALA A 312 15.02 -12.59 1.48
CA ALA A 312 13.69 -12.79 2.05
C ALA A 312 12.64 -13.25 1.02
N PRO A 313 12.81 -14.40 0.36
CA PRO A 313 11.85 -14.90 -0.64
C PRO A 313 10.47 -15.28 -0.06
N ALA A 314 10.31 -15.38 1.26
CA ALA A 314 9.00 -15.57 1.90
C ALA A 314 8.21 -14.26 2.03
N ILE A 315 8.79 -13.12 1.71
CA ILE A 315 8.12 -11.82 1.65
C ILE A 315 7.66 -11.58 0.21
N ASP A 316 6.37 -11.33 0.02
CA ASP A 316 5.77 -11.14 -1.31
C ASP A 316 5.92 -9.72 -1.83
N VAL A 317 5.90 -8.71 -0.94
CA VAL A 317 5.85 -7.29 -1.28
C VAL A 317 6.72 -6.47 -0.33
N LEU A 318 7.45 -5.51 -0.90
CA LEU A 318 8.15 -4.47 -0.17
C LEU A 318 7.31 -3.19 -0.27
N GLY A 319 6.63 -2.81 0.82
CA GLY A 319 5.76 -1.64 0.91
C GLY A 319 6.56 -0.36 1.15
N VAL A 320 5.99 0.78 0.78
CA VAL A 320 6.63 2.09 0.92
C VAL A 320 5.80 3.02 1.80
N ASP A 321 6.42 3.56 2.86
CA ASP A 321 5.81 4.50 3.79
C ASP A 321 6.21 5.93 3.41
N ILE A 322 5.22 6.73 2.99
CA ILE A 322 5.51 7.99 2.30
C ILE A 322 5.20 9.18 3.22
N TYR A 323 6.24 9.67 3.88
CA TYR A 323 6.19 10.89 4.70
C TYR A 323 6.97 12.06 4.09
N ASP A 324 7.77 11.78 3.06
CA ASP A 324 8.60 12.73 2.34
C ASP A 324 7.85 13.38 1.16
N LYS A 325 8.32 14.54 0.72
CA LYS A 325 7.86 15.18 -0.52
C LYS A 325 8.29 14.35 -1.74
N GLY A 326 7.59 14.53 -2.87
CA GLY A 326 7.93 13.85 -4.13
C GLY A 326 7.22 12.51 -4.27
N TYR A 327 5.91 12.48 -3.97
CA TYR A 327 5.07 11.29 -4.03
C TYR A 327 5.25 10.47 -5.32
N LYS A 328 5.18 11.11 -6.51
CA LYS A 328 5.36 10.43 -7.80
C LYS A 328 6.69 9.69 -7.90
N ASP A 329 7.78 10.29 -7.41
CA ASP A 329 9.12 9.69 -7.43
C ASP A 329 9.21 8.47 -6.51
N TRP A 330 8.56 8.52 -5.34
CA TRP A 330 8.60 7.43 -4.38
C TRP A 330 7.79 6.22 -4.87
N VAL A 331 6.56 6.41 -5.31
CA VAL A 331 5.75 5.28 -5.81
C VAL A 331 6.39 4.62 -7.03
N ALA A 332 7.01 5.41 -7.93
CA ALA A 332 7.71 4.88 -9.10
C ALA A 332 8.92 4.00 -8.74
N LYS A 333 9.60 4.27 -7.62
CA LYS A 333 10.75 3.46 -7.15
C LYS A 333 10.34 2.08 -6.62
N TYR A 334 9.10 1.93 -6.16
CA TYR A 334 8.60 0.67 -5.59
C TYR A 334 7.67 -0.09 -6.53
N HIS A 335 7.17 0.54 -7.59
CA HIS A 335 6.43 -0.13 -8.65
C HIS A 335 7.39 -0.76 -9.66
N LEU A 336 7.79 -2.01 -9.42
CA LEU A 336 8.75 -2.74 -10.23
C LEU A 336 8.13 -4.03 -10.78
N ALA A 337 8.71 -4.59 -11.85
CA ALA A 337 8.25 -5.85 -12.44
C ALA A 337 8.21 -7.02 -11.43
N ASN A 338 9.06 -6.97 -10.40
CA ASN A 338 9.14 -7.98 -9.34
C ASN A 338 8.60 -7.50 -7.99
N ASN A 339 8.11 -6.25 -7.89
CA ASN A 339 7.51 -5.69 -6.70
C ASN A 339 6.27 -4.86 -7.07
N PRO A 340 5.03 -5.37 -6.86
CA PRO A 340 3.83 -4.59 -7.07
C PRO A 340 3.76 -3.42 -6.08
N LEU A 341 3.15 -2.31 -6.49
CA LEU A 341 3.03 -1.17 -5.60
C LEU A 341 2.03 -1.44 -4.48
N PHE A 342 2.50 -1.29 -3.25
CA PHE A 342 1.70 -1.19 -2.05
C PHE A 342 2.16 0.03 -1.23
N VAL A 343 1.22 0.90 -0.87
CA VAL A 343 1.43 2.05 0.02
C VAL A 343 0.73 1.76 1.33
N PRO A 344 1.40 1.05 2.27
CA PRO A 344 0.79 0.71 3.56
C PRO A 344 0.69 1.90 4.49
N GLU A 345 1.63 2.85 4.39
CA GLU A 345 1.60 4.09 5.15
C GLU A 345 1.81 5.31 4.24
N ILE A 346 1.05 6.36 4.47
CA ILE A 346 1.31 7.68 3.93
C ILE A 346 0.84 8.73 4.95
N ARG A 347 1.50 9.89 4.98
CA ARG A 347 1.08 11.01 5.83
C ARG A 347 -0.36 11.39 5.53
N LEU A 348 -1.20 11.43 6.57
CA LEU A 348 -2.62 11.71 6.44
C LEU A 348 -2.88 13.18 6.08
N GLU A 349 -3.35 13.43 4.86
CA GLU A 349 -3.64 14.76 4.31
C GLU A 349 -4.83 14.70 3.33
N ASP A 350 -5.53 15.82 3.11
CA ASP A 350 -6.67 15.89 2.16
C ASP A 350 -6.29 15.51 0.72
N LYS A 351 -5.05 15.78 0.32
CA LYS A 351 -4.52 15.42 -1.02
C LYS A 351 -4.35 13.91 -1.24
N ASP A 352 -4.44 13.10 -0.19
CA ASP A 352 -4.35 11.63 -0.30
C ASP A 352 -5.44 11.05 -1.19
N ALA A 353 -6.58 11.74 -1.29
CA ALA A 353 -7.62 11.42 -2.26
C ALA A 353 -7.09 11.40 -3.71
N MET A 354 -6.24 12.37 -4.05
CA MET A 354 -5.62 12.47 -5.38
C MET A 354 -4.49 11.47 -5.56
N TYR A 355 -3.74 11.24 -4.50
CA TYR A 355 -2.65 10.26 -4.49
C TYR A 355 -3.17 8.83 -4.64
N ALA A 356 -4.30 8.49 -4.00
CA ALA A 356 -4.96 7.20 -4.16
C ALA A 356 -5.41 6.96 -5.62
N LEU A 357 -6.05 7.95 -6.25
CA LEU A 357 -6.44 7.86 -7.67
C LEU A 357 -5.23 7.59 -8.58
N TYR A 358 -4.12 8.29 -8.34
CA TYR A 358 -2.90 8.11 -9.10
C TYR A 358 -2.25 6.74 -8.85
N ALA A 359 -2.17 6.30 -7.59
CA ALA A 359 -1.62 5.00 -7.24
C ALA A 359 -2.37 3.86 -7.93
N PHE A 360 -3.70 3.85 -7.83
CA PHE A 360 -4.53 2.80 -8.44
C PHE A 360 -4.57 2.89 -9.97
N GLY A 361 -4.59 4.12 -10.52
CA GLY A 361 -4.78 4.33 -11.96
C GLY A 361 -3.50 4.27 -12.79
N HIS A 362 -2.36 4.76 -12.26
CA HIS A 362 -1.09 4.82 -13.00
C HIS A 362 -0.12 3.70 -12.61
N HIS A 363 -0.12 3.35 -11.33
CA HIS A 363 0.81 2.36 -10.80
C HIS A 363 0.17 1.01 -10.50
N ASP A 364 -1.10 0.81 -10.85
CA ASP A 364 -1.79 -0.47 -10.60
C ASP A 364 -1.67 -0.93 -9.13
N ALA A 365 -1.64 0.02 -8.18
CA ALA A 365 -1.39 -0.27 -6.78
C ALA A 365 -2.37 -1.35 -6.26
N MET A 366 -1.86 -2.27 -5.45
CA MET A 366 -2.69 -3.26 -4.78
C MET A 366 -3.39 -2.70 -3.53
N GLY A 367 -2.86 -1.60 -2.96
CA GLY A 367 -3.43 -0.93 -1.80
C GLY A 367 -2.85 0.44 -1.54
N PHE A 368 -3.67 1.28 -0.86
CA PHE A 368 -3.32 2.63 -0.44
C PHE A 368 -3.95 2.92 0.92
N CYS A 369 -3.14 3.23 1.95
CA CYS A 369 -3.54 3.26 3.35
C CYS A 369 -2.89 4.44 4.10
N PRO A 370 -3.57 5.58 4.26
CA PRO A 370 -3.10 6.66 5.12
C PRO A 370 -2.96 6.21 6.59
N PHE A 371 -1.89 6.69 7.25
CA PHE A 371 -1.58 6.37 8.65
C PHE A 371 -2.41 7.21 9.63
N SER A 372 -2.72 6.64 10.80
CA SER A 372 -3.63 7.21 11.81
C SER A 372 -4.99 7.60 11.20
N ILE A 373 -5.52 6.71 10.37
CA ILE A 373 -6.74 6.97 9.58
C ILE A 373 -7.95 7.27 10.46
N GLU A 374 -8.00 6.75 11.68
CA GLU A 374 -9.04 7.04 12.66
C GLU A 374 -9.06 8.50 13.12
N ASP A 375 -7.95 9.21 12.99
CA ASP A 375 -7.83 10.63 13.33
C ASP A 375 -8.20 11.54 12.15
N TYR A 376 -8.48 10.96 10.96
CA TYR A 376 -8.85 11.76 9.81
C TYR A 376 -10.12 12.53 10.09
N PRO A 377 -10.06 13.89 10.08
CA PRO A 377 -11.23 14.68 10.33
C PRO A 377 -12.24 14.45 9.22
N LEU A 378 -13.43 14.00 9.57
CA LEU A 378 -14.54 13.86 8.62
C LEU A 378 -14.96 15.20 7.99
N TYR A 379 -14.20 16.27 8.24
CA TYR A 379 -14.50 17.63 7.80
C TYR A 379 -13.22 18.42 7.51
N SER A 380 -12.76 18.32 6.31
CA SER A 380 -11.71 19.20 5.80
C SER A 380 -12.17 20.66 5.63
N ASN A 381 -13.48 20.94 5.68
CA ASN A 381 -14.10 22.24 5.41
C ASN A 381 -14.86 22.85 6.60
N ALA A 382 -14.77 22.29 7.79
CA ALA A 382 -15.32 22.93 8.98
C ALA A 382 -14.58 24.26 9.22
N LYS A 383 -15.21 25.36 8.89
CA LYS A 383 -14.74 26.67 9.30
C LYS A 383 -14.86 26.75 10.82
N GLY A 384 -13.74 26.69 11.50
CA GLY A 384 -13.67 26.97 12.92
C GLY A 384 -13.68 25.75 13.82
N ASP A 385 -13.62 26.05 15.09
CA ASP A 385 -13.35 25.18 16.23
C ASP A 385 -14.52 24.23 16.63
N ASP A 386 -15.43 23.91 15.74
CA ASP A 386 -16.62 23.09 16.05
C ASP A 386 -16.26 21.70 16.63
N TRP A 387 -15.14 21.13 16.21
CA TRP A 387 -14.63 19.88 16.76
C TRP A 387 -14.17 19.97 18.23
N LYS A 388 -13.76 21.16 18.69
CA LYS A 388 -13.32 21.36 20.09
C LYS A 388 -14.47 21.23 21.10
N ASN A 389 -15.71 21.31 20.63
CA ASN A 389 -16.91 21.24 21.46
C ASN A 389 -17.57 19.86 21.41
N ILE A 390 -16.97 18.88 20.72
CA ILE A 390 -17.51 17.53 20.61
C ILE A 390 -16.87 16.67 21.69
N ASP A 391 -17.74 16.08 22.48
CA ASP A 391 -17.33 15.07 23.45
C ASP A 391 -17.15 13.73 22.72
N LEU A 392 -15.93 13.46 22.26
CA LEU A 392 -15.58 12.23 21.54
C LEU A 392 -15.74 10.95 22.37
N SER A 393 -16.00 11.09 23.69
CA SER A 393 -16.30 9.95 24.56
C SER A 393 -17.76 9.49 24.47
N LYS A 394 -18.61 10.24 23.74
CA LYS A 394 -20.03 9.93 23.56
C LYS A 394 -20.31 9.45 22.15
N ASP A 395 -20.59 8.17 22.01
CA ASP A 395 -20.86 7.51 20.73
C ASP A 395 -21.98 8.17 19.91
N ASP A 396 -23.02 8.70 20.55
CA ASP A 396 -24.13 9.37 19.89
C ASP A 396 -23.71 10.73 19.29
N GLN A 397 -22.85 11.48 19.95
CA GLN A 397 -22.32 12.76 19.44
C GLN A 397 -21.32 12.53 18.32
N LEU A 398 -20.41 11.58 18.48
CA LEU A 398 -19.47 11.16 17.44
C LEU A 398 -20.22 10.65 16.21
N ASN A 399 -21.24 9.81 16.41
CA ASN A 399 -22.05 9.24 15.36
C ASN A 399 -22.88 10.28 14.58
N ALA A 400 -23.52 11.22 15.27
CA ALA A 400 -24.30 12.28 14.64
C ALA A 400 -23.40 13.25 13.85
N PHE A 401 -22.24 13.57 14.38
CA PHE A 401 -21.27 14.45 13.77
C PHE A 401 -20.62 13.79 12.55
N SER A 402 -20.16 12.55 12.68
CA SER A 402 -19.62 11.76 11.58
C SER A 402 -20.59 11.61 10.41
N ALA A 403 -21.89 11.39 10.70
CA ALA A 403 -22.90 11.26 9.64
C ALA A 403 -23.07 12.54 8.83
N LYS A 404 -22.95 13.71 9.47
CA LYS A 404 -23.11 15.02 8.83
C LYS A 404 -21.90 15.42 7.98
N THR A 405 -20.72 14.93 8.31
CA THR A 405 -19.45 15.40 7.75
C THR A 405 -18.77 14.38 6.84
N ALA A 406 -19.10 13.08 6.95
CA ALA A 406 -18.52 12.04 6.09
C ALA A 406 -18.69 12.31 4.58
N ASP A 407 -19.73 13.04 4.19
CA ASP A 407 -19.97 13.39 2.79
C ASP A 407 -19.08 14.54 2.26
N LEU A 408 -18.41 15.25 3.15
CA LEU A 408 -17.58 16.41 2.80
C LEU A 408 -16.08 16.10 2.74
N SER A 409 -15.63 14.96 3.28
CA SER A 409 -14.23 14.57 3.28
C SER A 409 -13.75 14.17 1.88
N PRO A 410 -12.70 14.78 1.33
CA PRO A 410 -12.14 14.39 0.04
C PRO A 410 -11.76 12.91 -0.05
N LEU A 411 -11.13 12.37 1.00
CA LEU A 411 -10.72 10.97 1.04
C LEU A 411 -11.93 10.02 1.04
N ALA A 412 -12.94 10.28 1.86
CA ALA A 412 -14.17 9.47 1.89
C ALA A 412 -14.92 9.53 0.55
N ALA A 413 -15.00 10.70 -0.08
CA ALA A 413 -15.59 10.86 -1.40
C ALA A 413 -14.82 10.05 -2.46
N CYS A 414 -13.49 10.13 -2.47
CA CYS A 414 -12.63 9.35 -3.35
C CYS A 414 -12.81 7.84 -3.12
N TYR A 415 -12.79 7.38 -1.89
CA TYR A 415 -12.91 5.97 -1.55
C TYR A 415 -14.26 5.39 -1.98
N ARG A 416 -15.35 6.16 -1.84
CA ARG A 416 -16.66 5.74 -2.39
C ARG A 416 -16.63 5.55 -3.91
N LEU A 417 -15.92 6.40 -4.67
CA LEU A 417 -15.77 6.22 -6.12
C LEU A 417 -14.92 4.98 -6.44
N LEU A 418 -13.79 4.82 -5.76
CA LEU A 418 -12.90 3.67 -5.95
C LEU A 418 -13.61 2.35 -5.64
N ARG A 419 -14.40 2.29 -4.54
CA ARG A 419 -15.21 1.12 -4.19
C ARG A 419 -16.23 0.76 -5.27
N GLN A 420 -16.88 1.76 -5.87
CA GLN A 420 -17.80 1.51 -6.99
C GLN A 420 -17.07 1.02 -8.23
N ALA A 421 -15.91 1.60 -8.53
CA ALA A 421 -15.14 1.33 -9.74
C ALA A 421 -14.21 0.11 -9.62
N GLU A 422 -13.98 -0.42 -8.42
CA GLU A 422 -13.02 -1.48 -8.13
C GLU A 422 -13.06 -2.65 -9.15
N PRO A 423 -14.21 -3.24 -9.51
CA PRO A 423 -14.24 -4.33 -10.48
C PRO A 423 -13.75 -3.93 -11.88
N LEU A 424 -13.96 -2.67 -12.26
CA LEU A 424 -13.52 -2.15 -13.56
C LEU A 424 -12.04 -1.79 -13.55
N ILE A 425 -11.53 -1.30 -12.44
CA ILE A 425 -10.11 -1.01 -12.22
C ILE A 425 -9.32 -2.32 -12.24
N VAL A 426 -9.68 -3.28 -11.39
CA VAL A 426 -9.04 -4.60 -11.31
C VAL A 426 -8.97 -5.29 -12.68
N ALA A 427 -10.06 -5.24 -13.46
CA ALA A 427 -10.10 -5.84 -14.78
C ALA A 427 -9.19 -5.16 -15.82
N ARG A 428 -8.64 -3.98 -15.52
CA ARG A 428 -7.81 -3.18 -16.45
C ARG A 428 -6.40 -2.92 -15.95
N GLN A 429 -6.06 -3.34 -14.75
CA GLN A 429 -4.69 -3.23 -14.26
C GLN A 429 -3.71 -3.93 -15.21
N ASN A 430 -2.53 -3.35 -15.38
CA ASN A 430 -1.49 -3.77 -16.32
C ASN A 430 -1.99 -3.86 -17.79
N THR A 431 -2.92 -2.99 -18.18
CA THR A 431 -3.40 -2.89 -19.56
C THR A 431 -3.33 -1.45 -20.06
N ALA A 432 -3.36 -1.26 -21.38
CA ALA A 432 -3.45 0.08 -21.99
C ALA A 432 -4.87 0.72 -21.90
N ASP A 433 -5.81 0.06 -21.24
CA ASP A 433 -7.19 0.52 -21.09
C ASP A 433 -7.42 1.29 -19.76
N MET A 434 -6.35 1.51 -19.01
CA MET A 434 -6.38 2.33 -17.79
C MET A 434 -5.18 3.28 -17.72
N GLU A 435 -5.41 4.50 -17.27
CA GLU A 435 -4.35 5.47 -16.97
C GLU A 435 -4.78 6.40 -15.84
N GLY A 436 -3.89 6.62 -14.89
CA GLY A 436 -4.05 7.57 -13.79
C GLY A 436 -3.28 8.86 -14.03
N VAL A 437 -3.92 9.99 -13.75
CA VAL A 437 -3.32 11.32 -13.87
C VAL A 437 -3.32 12.00 -12.51
N LEU A 438 -2.16 12.52 -12.10
CA LEU A 438 -2.01 13.40 -10.95
C LEU A 438 -1.43 14.73 -11.42
N LEU A 439 -2.24 15.78 -11.31
CA LEU A 439 -1.87 17.16 -11.64
C LEU A 439 -1.44 17.88 -10.36
N THR A 440 -0.30 18.54 -10.44
CA THR A 440 0.28 19.34 -9.37
C THR A 440 0.41 20.80 -9.83
N ASN A 441 0.90 21.66 -8.95
CA ASN A 441 1.15 23.03 -9.32
C ASN A 441 2.26 23.20 -10.40
N GLU A 442 3.19 22.27 -10.45
CA GLU A 442 4.28 22.21 -11.43
C GLU A 442 3.85 21.52 -12.73
N GLU A 443 2.94 20.55 -12.66
CA GLU A 443 2.47 19.76 -13.80
C GLU A 443 0.94 19.84 -13.92
N ARG A 444 0.48 20.85 -14.65
CA ARG A 444 -0.94 21.23 -14.75
C ARG A 444 -1.69 20.56 -15.89
N GLU A 445 -1.00 19.82 -16.76
CA GLU A 445 -1.61 19.04 -17.86
C GLU A 445 -0.81 17.76 -18.16
N GLN A 446 -1.49 16.73 -18.60
CA GLN A 446 -0.91 15.48 -19.07
C GLN A 446 -1.68 14.94 -20.28
N ASP A 447 -0.96 14.47 -21.31
CA ASP A 447 -1.53 13.81 -22.48
C ASP A 447 -1.57 12.29 -22.31
N ILE A 448 -2.69 11.66 -22.70
CA ILE A 448 -2.86 10.23 -22.81
C ILE A 448 -3.20 9.90 -24.26
N VAL A 449 -2.46 9.00 -24.90
CA VAL A 449 -2.80 8.47 -26.22
C VAL A 449 -3.45 7.11 -26.04
N THR A 450 -4.73 7.03 -26.35
CA THR A 450 -5.52 5.81 -26.18
C THR A 450 -5.25 4.80 -27.31
N PRO A 451 -5.53 3.49 -27.11
CA PRO A 451 -5.46 2.47 -28.17
C PRO A 451 -6.31 2.81 -29.40
N ASP A 452 -7.33 3.65 -29.25
CA ASP A 452 -8.20 4.10 -30.37
C ASP A 452 -7.56 5.20 -31.21
N GLY A 453 -6.34 5.64 -30.89
CA GLY A 453 -5.67 6.76 -31.55
C GLY A 453 -6.33 8.12 -31.26
N ILE A 454 -6.93 8.25 -30.09
CA ILE A 454 -7.45 9.51 -29.56
C ILE A 454 -6.47 10.01 -28.51
N ARG A 455 -6.07 11.26 -28.61
CA ARG A 455 -5.34 11.98 -27.57
C ARG A 455 -6.33 12.60 -26.60
N LEU A 456 -6.28 12.22 -25.35
CA LEU A 456 -6.97 12.85 -24.24
C LEU A 456 -5.96 13.75 -23.52
N THR A 457 -6.21 15.06 -23.50
CA THR A 457 -5.41 16.00 -22.72
C THR A 457 -6.16 16.31 -21.43
N VAL A 458 -5.63 15.83 -20.31
CA VAL A 458 -6.16 16.08 -18.98
C VAL A 458 -5.50 17.32 -18.40
N ARG A 459 -6.30 18.30 -18.00
CA ARG A 459 -5.83 19.56 -17.38
C ARG A 459 -6.53 19.81 -16.07
N HIS A 460 -5.86 20.56 -15.19
CA HIS A 460 -6.51 21.05 -13.98
C HIS A 460 -7.72 21.92 -14.32
N SER A 461 -8.86 21.73 -13.64
CA SER A 461 -10.11 22.45 -13.94
C SER A 461 -9.96 23.96 -13.81
N TYR A 462 -9.09 24.44 -12.93
CA TYR A 462 -8.75 25.86 -12.77
C TYR A 462 -8.11 26.49 -14.02
N SER A 463 -7.57 25.69 -14.94
CA SER A 463 -7.06 26.20 -16.23
C SER A 463 -8.13 26.87 -17.09
N LEU A 464 -9.41 26.65 -16.79
CA LEU A 464 -10.53 27.32 -17.46
C LEU A 464 -10.73 28.78 -16.98
N GLY A 465 -10.17 29.16 -15.83
CA GLY A 465 -10.12 30.55 -15.34
C GLY A 465 -11.39 31.08 -14.65
N TRP A 466 -12.50 30.34 -14.65
CA TRP A 466 -13.77 30.80 -14.05
C TRP A 466 -14.15 30.10 -12.74
N GLU A 467 -13.45 29.04 -12.35
CA GLU A 467 -13.71 28.36 -11.06
C GLU A 467 -13.18 29.18 -9.87
N PRO A 468 -13.84 29.13 -8.71
CA PRO A 468 -13.27 29.69 -7.49
C PRO A 468 -11.87 29.12 -7.24
N GLY A 469 -10.90 29.97 -6.90
CA GLY A 469 -9.51 29.55 -6.71
C GLY A 469 -8.64 29.52 -7.98
N ALA A 470 -9.23 29.62 -9.19
CA ALA A 470 -8.45 29.60 -10.45
C ALA A 470 -7.43 30.73 -10.60
N LYS A 471 -7.62 31.84 -9.84
CA LYS A 471 -6.73 33.00 -9.83
C LYS A 471 -5.65 32.93 -8.74
N GLU A 472 -5.66 31.91 -7.91
CA GLU A 472 -4.66 31.68 -6.89
C GLU A 472 -3.34 31.23 -7.54
N GLU A 473 -2.21 31.56 -6.91
CA GLU A 473 -0.89 31.16 -7.41
C GLU A 473 -0.67 29.65 -7.27
N VAL A 474 -1.13 29.09 -6.15
CA VAL A 474 -1.02 27.67 -5.82
C VAL A 474 -2.38 27.00 -5.99
N TRP A 475 -2.44 26.00 -6.86
CA TRP A 475 -3.61 25.18 -7.06
C TRP A 475 -3.48 23.89 -6.23
N PRO A 476 -4.59 23.41 -5.64
CA PRO A 476 -4.58 22.09 -5.00
C PRO A 476 -4.29 21.01 -6.05
N GLU A 477 -3.87 19.83 -5.61
CA GLU A 477 -3.75 18.67 -6.48
C GLU A 477 -5.11 18.31 -7.09
N ALA A 478 -5.08 17.82 -8.33
CA ALA A 478 -6.23 17.25 -9.02
C ALA A 478 -5.83 15.90 -9.63
N ALA A 479 -6.75 14.95 -9.64
CA ALA A 479 -6.43 13.64 -10.19
C ALA A 479 -7.65 12.97 -10.81
N CYS A 480 -7.37 12.05 -11.74
CA CYS A 480 -8.39 11.13 -12.23
C CYS A 480 -7.79 9.81 -12.70
N ILE A 481 -8.65 8.79 -12.75
CA ILE A 481 -8.44 7.55 -13.50
C ILE A 481 -9.26 7.64 -14.77
N ILE A 482 -8.64 7.40 -15.93
CA ILE A 482 -9.32 7.21 -17.22
C ILE A 482 -9.40 5.70 -17.46
N LEU A 483 -10.61 5.17 -17.63
CA LEU A 483 -10.85 3.79 -18.02
C LEU A 483 -11.45 3.76 -19.42
N ARG A 484 -10.86 3.01 -20.33
CA ARG A 484 -11.44 2.70 -21.63
C ARG A 484 -12.37 1.49 -21.50
N LEU A 485 -13.65 1.66 -21.86
CA LEU A 485 -14.65 0.60 -21.84
C LEU A 485 -14.78 -0.13 -23.17
N GLY A 486 -14.42 0.56 -24.25
CA GLY A 486 -14.49 0.11 -25.61
C GLY A 486 -14.02 1.16 -26.60
N LYS A 487 -14.27 0.97 -27.88
CA LYS A 487 -13.85 1.94 -28.90
C LYS A 487 -14.51 3.31 -28.69
N ALA A 488 -13.68 4.32 -28.42
CA ALA A 488 -14.08 5.68 -28.17
C ALA A 488 -15.13 5.82 -27.02
N ASP A 489 -15.05 4.96 -26.04
CA ASP A 489 -15.97 4.82 -24.91
C ASP A 489 -15.17 4.77 -23.60
N TYR A 490 -15.37 5.76 -22.72
CA TYR A 490 -14.48 6.02 -21.58
C TYR A 490 -15.24 6.38 -20.30
N LEU A 491 -14.62 6.07 -19.16
CA LEU A 491 -14.93 6.69 -17.87
C LEU A 491 -13.79 7.62 -17.45
N VAL A 492 -14.15 8.72 -16.82
CA VAL A 492 -13.26 9.53 -15.99
C VAL A 492 -13.76 9.50 -14.55
N ILE A 493 -12.87 9.15 -13.60
CA ILE A 493 -13.17 8.98 -12.18
C ILE A 493 -12.22 9.90 -11.42
N GLY A 494 -12.71 10.91 -10.74
CA GLY A 494 -11.80 11.79 -10.01
C GLY A 494 -12.38 13.14 -9.63
N SER A 495 -11.50 14.14 -9.51
CA SER A 495 -11.84 15.52 -9.11
C SER A 495 -10.86 16.53 -9.69
N GLY A 496 -11.35 17.74 -9.96
CA GLY A 496 -10.52 18.88 -10.36
C GLY A 496 -9.98 18.83 -11.79
N VAL A 497 -10.59 18.05 -12.70
CA VAL A 497 -10.03 17.79 -14.03
C VAL A 497 -10.93 18.25 -15.18
N VAL A 498 -10.28 18.64 -16.27
CA VAL A 498 -10.89 18.86 -17.59
C VAL A 498 -10.20 17.98 -18.61
N VAL A 499 -10.98 17.22 -19.38
CA VAL A 499 -10.47 16.31 -20.42
C VAL A 499 -10.91 16.84 -21.77
N THR A 500 -9.94 17.23 -22.60
CA THR A 500 -10.16 17.55 -24.01
C THR A 500 -9.65 16.41 -24.89
N TYR A 501 -10.09 16.35 -26.14
CA TYR A 501 -9.82 15.23 -27.03
C TYR A 501 -9.51 15.68 -28.44
N THR A 502 -8.49 15.08 -29.05
CA THR A 502 -8.08 15.29 -30.44
C THR A 502 -7.68 13.96 -31.07
N ASP A 503 -7.60 13.90 -32.39
CA ASP A 503 -6.99 12.75 -33.05
C ASP A 503 -5.48 12.73 -32.75
N ALA A 504 -4.94 11.57 -32.33
CA ALA A 504 -3.53 11.48 -31.92
C ALA A 504 -2.53 11.77 -33.05
N LYS A 505 -2.94 11.61 -34.32
CA LYS A 505 -2.12 11.89 -35.51
C LYS A 505 -2.05 13.38 -35.83
N SER A 506 -3.06 14.15 -35.41
CA SER A 506 -3.15 15.59 -35.70
C SER A 506 -2.17 16.44 -34.90
N GLY A 507 -1.46 15.88 -33.92
CA GLY A 507 -0.62 16.64 -32.99
C GLY A 507 -1.45 17.55 -32.08
N LYS A 508 -0.82 18.58 -31.48
CA LYS A 508 -1.53 19.55 -30.61
C LYS A 508 -2.32 20.60 -31.45
N THR A 509 -2.02 20.74 -32.72
CA THR A 509 -2.65 21.74 -33.60
C THR A 509 -3.29 21.03 -34.80
N TRP A 510 -4.59 21.21 -34.97
CA TRP A 510 -5.33 20.69 -36.12
C TRP A 510 -4.79 21.25 -37.45
N LYS A 511 -4.64 20.40 -38.45
CA LYS A 511 -4.29 20.78 -39.83
C LYS A 511 -5.40 20.37 -40.77
N LYS A 512 -5.52 21.09 -41.90
CA LYS A 512 -6.54 20.81 -42.93
C LYS A 512 -6.45 19.35 -43.40
N GLY A 513 -7.52 18.59 -43.24
CA GLY A 513 -7.61 17.16 -43.55
C GLY A 513 -7.44 16.22 -42.37
N ASP A 514 -7.11 16.75 -41.18
CA ASP A 514 -7.10 15.95 -39.96
C ASP A 514 -8.55 15.63 -39.55
N PRO A 515 -8.84 14.41 -39.04
CA PRO A 515 -10.10 14.08 -38.42
C PRO A 515 -10.40 15.00 -37.23
N CYS A 516 -11.64 15.41 -37.11
CA CYS A 516 -12.14 16.06 -35.89
C CYS A 516 -12.73 15.03 -34.95
N ILE A 517 -12.60 15.28 -33.65
CA ILE A 517 -13.19 14.46 -32.59
C ILE A 517 -14.29 15.25 -31.90
N GLY A 518 -15.48 14.67 -31.80
CA GLY A 518 -16.62 15.25 -31.13
C GLY A 518 -17.11 14.43 -29.97
N LEU A 519 -17.87 15.06 -29.05
CA LEU A 519 -18.50 14.41 -27.90
C LEU A 519 -19.89 13.90 -28.31
N ALA A 520 -20.06 12.56 -28.29
CA ALA A 520 -21.35 11.93 -28.60
C ALA A 520 -22.26 11.81 -27.38
N LEU A 521 -21.65 11.60 -26.20
CA LEU A 521 -22.34 11.39 -24.93
C LEU A 521 -21.46 11.90 -23.79
N CYS A 522 -22.07 12.52 -22.79
CA CYS A 522 -21.47 12.74 -21.48
C CYS A 522 -22.54 12.66 -20.40
N GLU A 523 -22.32 11.86 -19.39
CA GLU A 523 -23.25 11.67 -18.28
C GLU A 523 -22.53 11.33 -16.98
N ALA A 524 -23.03 11.84 -15.87
CA ALA A 524 -22.61 11.43 -14.54
C ALA A 524 -23.27 10.09 -14.19
N VAL A 525 -22.50 9.16 -13.68
CA VAL A 525 -22.95 7.78 -13.42
C VAL A 525 -22.52 7.30 -12.04
N ASN A 526 -23.30 6.39 -11.45
CA ASN A 526 -22.85 5.46 -10.43
C ASN A 526 -22.51 4.12 -11.09
N ILE A 527 -21.70 3.30 -10.40
CA ILE A 527 -21.42 1.93 -10.81
C ILE A 527 -22.00 0.98 -9.77
N GLU A 528 -22.96 0.17 -10.19
CA GLU A 528 -23.63 -0.82 -9.34
C GLU A 528 -23.39 -2.22 -9.90
N ARG A 529 -22.66 -3.06 -9.17
CA ARG A 529 -22.32 -4.43 -9.59
C ARG A 529 -21.67 -4.48 -10.98
N GLY A 530 -20.80 -3.51 -11.28
CA GLY A 530 -20.10 -3.38 -12.56
C GLY A 530 -20.93 -2.76 -13.69
N ALA A 531 -22.20 -2.42 -13.47
CA ALA A 531 -23.05 -1.77 -14.46
C ALA A 531 -23.14 -0.27 -14.23
N LEU A 532 -23.02 0.51 -15.32
CA LEU A 532 -23.19 1.97 -15.27
C LEU A 532 -24.64 2.33 -15.04
N LYS A 533 -24.92 3.23 -14.11
CA LYS A 533 -26.24 3.78 -13.76
C LYS A 533 -26.23 5.30 -13.92
N PRO A 534 -26.58 5.81 -15.10
CA PRO A 534 -26.65 7.25 -15.32
C PRO A 534 -27.69 7.90 -14.41
N PHE A 535 -27.32 9.01 -13.76
CA PHE A 535 -28.23 9.80 -12.97
C PHE A 535 -28.38 11.23 -13.47
N ARG A 536 -27.42 11.70 -14.32
CA ARG A 536 -27.48 13.04 -14.87
C ARG A 536 -26.83 13.09 -16.27
N ARG A 537 -27.55 13.62 -17.26
CA ARG A 537 -26.98 13.96 -18.58
C ARG A 537 -26.24 15.29 -18.48
N LEU A 538 -25.00 15.31 -18.98
CA LEU A 538 -24.15 16.50 -19.01
C LEU A 538 -24.08 17.04 -20.44
N ASN A 539 -24.42 18.30 -20.61
CA ASN A 539 -24.39 18.97 -21.93
C ASN A 539 -24.35 20.48 -21.73
N GLY A 540 -24.29 21.25 -22.80
CA GLY A 540 -24.27 22.73 -22.75
C GLY A 540 -23.08 23.23 -21.91
N ASP A 541 -23.36 23.96 -20.85
CA ASP A 541 -22.33 24.58 -20.01
C ASP A 541 -21.44 23.61 -19.28
N GLN A 542 -21.95 22.42 -18.91
CA GLN A 542 -21.15 21.38 -18.22
C GLN A 542 -20.05 20.83 -19.11
N THR A 543 -20.25 20.78 -20.43
CA THR A 543 -19.29 20.26 -21.41
C THR A 543 -18.71 21.36 -22.31
N HIS A 544 -18.99 22.64 -22.02
CA HIS A 544 -18.67 23.80 -22.87
C HIS A 544 -19.06 23.54 -24.33
N GLN A 545 -20.33 23.22 -24.52
CA GLN A 545 -20.93 22.92 -25.83
C GLN A 545 -20.25 21.72 -26.54
N GLY A 546 -19.91 20.69 -25.78
CA GLY A 546 -19.28 19.47 -26.31
C GLY A 546 -17.79 19.59 -26.62
N ARG A 547 -17.06 20.52 -25.99
CA ARG A 547 -15.62 20.73 -26.22
C ARG A 547 -14.75 20.00 -25.19
N HIS A 548 -15.31 19.64 -24.03
CA HIS A 548 -14.59 18.92 -22.98
C HIS A 548 -15.53 18.11 -22.08
N VAL A 549 -14.95 17.22 -21.31
CA VAL A 549 -15.54 16.59 -20.13
C VAL A 549 -14.92 17.26 -18.90
N ARG A 550 -15.71 17.60 -17.87
CA ARG A 550 -15.22 18.35 -16.71
C ARG A 550 -15.78 17.83 -15.40
N ILE A 551 -14.89 17.62 -14.43
CA ILE A 551 -15.22 17.44 -13.03
C ILE A 551 -14.60 18.62 -12.27
N PRO A 552 -15.39 19.54 -11.69
CA PRO A 552 -14.89 20.68 -10.92
C PRO A 552 -14.02 20.26 -9.73
N ALA A 553 -13.12 21.15 -9.30
CA ALA A 553 -12.34 20.92 -8.09
C ALA A 553 -13.24 20.80 -6.85
N GLY A 554 -12.95 19.84 -5.99
CA GLY A 554 -13.74 19.51 -4.80
C GLY A 554 -14.98 18.66 -5.04
N LEU A 555 -15.39 18.45 -6.31
CA LEU A 555 -16.41 17.47 -6.67
C LEU A 555 -15.74 16.14 -7.02
N PHE A 556 -16.13 15.05 -6.37
CA PHE A 556 -15.71 13.69 -6.70
C PHE A 556 -16.83 13.00 -7.47
N GLU A 557 -16.58 12.62 -8.73
CA GLU A 557 -17.60 12.09 -9.62
C GLU A 557 -17.04 11.06 -10.60
N ILE A 558 -17.90 10.19 -11.09
CA ILE A 558 -17.64 9.29 -12.22
C ILE A 558 -18.44 9.84 -13.41
N GLN A 559 -17.76 10.18 -14.50
CA GLN A 559 -18.42 10.59 -15.74
C GLN A 559 -18.12 9.59 -16.85
N HIS A 560 -19.18 9.14 -17.51
CA HIS A 560 -19.14 8.32 -18.72
C HIS A 560 -19.23 9.20 -19.94
N PHE A 561 -18.31 9.05 -20.91
CA PHE A 561 -18.33 9.82 -22.13
C PHE A 561 -17.96 8.99 -23.36
N LYS A 562 -18.60 9.30 -24.47
CA LYS A 562 -18.34 8.69 -25.79
C LYS A 562 -17.94 9.75 -26.78
N LEU A 563 -16.98 9.39 -27.63
CA LEU A 563 -16.44 10.25 -28.67
C LEU A 563 -16.77 9.70 -30.06
N TYR A 564 -16.75 10.57 -31.06
CA TYR A 564 -16.89 10.18 -32.47
C TYR A 564 -15.97 11.00 -33.37
N ARG A 565 -15.64 10.46 -34.54
CA ARG A 565 -14.85 11.16 -35.57
C ARG A 565 -15.76 11.70 -36.64
N TYR A 566 -15.45 12.89 -37.16
CA TYR A 566 -16.15 13.52 -38.25
C TYR A 566 -15.21 14.35 -39.10
#